data_6d5b78d1ef60cbf06e209bfdecd644b9
#
_entry.id   6d5b78d1ef60cbf06e209bfdecd644b9
#
_cell.length_a   1.000
_cell.length_b   1.000
_cell.length_c   1.000
_cell.angle_alpha   90.00
_cell.angle_beta   90.00
_cell.angle_gamma   90.00
#
_symmetry.space_group_name_H-M   'P 1'
#
loop_
_entity.id
_entity.type
_entity.pdbx_description
1 polymer ?
#
loop_
_entity_poly.entity_id
_entity_poly.type
_entity_poly.pdbx_seq_one_letter_code
_entity_poly.pdbx_strand_id
1 'polypeptide(L)'
;AGFRKELQDNHPDVDLVNISYENEEQSIEDMLLEALEEYPDTAGIFCTNENVTESVLETVGRLEDKEIKIVGFDAGEVQIQAIRDGREYGTVCQNPYGMGYAAAVAALRAASGQTVDNWIDPGYQWVDRNNIDVEEKDGTIFNLGEKFGNKAGH
;
A
#
# COMPACT_ATOMS: atom_id res chain seq x y z
N ALA A 1 -4.07 6.59 -11.18
CA ALA A 1 -4.59 7.88 -11.65
C ALA A 1 -4.28 8.99 -10.65
N GLY A 2 -4.61 8.86 -9.35
CA GLY A 2 -4.43 9.89 -8.32
C GLY A 2 -2.97 10.34 -8.13
N PHE A 3 -2.04 9.41 -7.96
CA PHE A 3 -0.61 9.70 -7.78
C PHE A 3 -0.05 10.57 -8.93
N ARG A 4 -0.29 10.16 -10.20
CA ARG A 4 0.17 10.96 -11.35
C ARG A 4 -0.44 12.36 -11.37
N LYS A 5 -1.74 12.47 -11.07
CA LYS A 5 -2.43 13.75 -11.03
C LYS A 5 -1.83 14.65 -9.94
N GLU A 6 -1.57 14.12 -8.76
CA GLU A 6 -0.96 14.87 -7.66
C GLU A 6 0.43 15.42 -8.02
N LEU A 7 1.29 14.58 -8.62
CA LEU A 7 2.59 15.04 -9.09
C LEU A 7 2.47 16.16 -10.12
N GLN A 8 1.59 16.00 -11.12
CA GLN A 8 1.41 17.01 -12.18
C GLN A 8 0.86 18.34 -11.67
N ASP A 9 -0.06 18.30 -10.72
CA ASP A 9 -0.75 19.50 -10.23
C ASP A 9 0.06 20.24 -9.15
N ASN A 10 0.78 19.53 -8.29
CA ASN A 10 1.36 20.10 -7.07
C ASN A 10 2.88 19.91 -6.94
N HIS A 11 3.49 19.04 -7.74
CA HIS A 11 4.92 18.72 -7.68
C HIS A 11 5.59 18.70 -9.07
N PRO A 12 5.57 19.84 -9.80
CA PRO A 12 6.05 19.89 -11.20
C PRO A 12 7.57 19.70 -11.32
N ASP A 13 8.31 19.72 -10.23
CA ASP A 13 9.74 19.44 -10.11
C ASP A 13 10.06 17.95 -9.91
N VAL A 14 9.03 17.09 -9.82
CA VAL A 14 9.17 15.63 -9.69
C VAL A 14 8.75 14.94 -10.99
N ASP A 15 9.71 14.32 -11.64
CA ASP A 15 9.48 13.56 -12.87
C ASP A 15 9.00 12.13 -12.57
N LEU A 16 7.85 11.74 -13.12
CA LEU A 16 7.37 10.38 -13.14
C LEU A 16 7.93 9.67 -14.38
N VAL A 17 9.09 9.04 -14.23
CA VAL A 17 9.88 8.51 -15.34
C VAL A 17 9.43 7.14 -15.84
N ASN A 18 8.85 6.30 -14.96
CA ASN A 18 8.38 4.96 -15.33
C ASN A 18 7.07 4.60 -14.63
N ILE A 19 6.23 3.81 -15.31
CA ILE A 19 5.04 3.15 -14.75
C ILE A 19 4.99 1.73 -15.28
N SER A 20 5.26 0.77 -14.41
CA SER A 20 5.21 -0.65 -14.73
C SER A 20 3.93 -1.28 -14.20
N TYR A 21 3.43 -2.28 -14.89
CA TYR A 21 2.27 -3.09 -14.51
C TYR A 21 2.68 -4.55 -14.44
N GLU A 22 2.24 -5.23 -13.39
CA GLU A 22 2.39 -6.68 -13.28
C GLU A 22 1.90 -7.39 -14.56
N ASN A 23 2.67 -8.34 -15.05
CA ASN A 23 2.34 -9.17 -16.19
C ASN A 23 2.85 -10.61 -15.97
N GLU A 24 2.46 -11.55 -16.83
CA GLU A 24 2.84 -12.96 -16.72
C GLU A 24 4.23 -13.25 -17.32
N GLU A 25 4.85 -12.29 -17.99
CA GLU A 25 6.09 -12.50 -18.76
C GLU A 25 7.34 -12.15 -17.96
N GLN A 26 7.24 -11.20 -17.01
CA GLN A 26 8.36 -10.72 -16.21
C GLN A 26 8.01 -10.68 -14.72
N SER A 27 8.99 -10.97 -13.88
CA SER A 27 8.87 -10.78 -12.43
C SER A 27 8.90 -9.28 -12.07
N ILE A 28 8.35 -8.92 -10.91
CA ILE A 28 8.44 -7.54 -10.38
C ILE A 28 9.91 -7.12 -10.23
N GLU A 29 10.77 -8.06 -9.81
CA GLU A 29 12.20 -7.84 -9.67
C GLU A 29 12.85 -7.46 -11.03
N ASP A 30 12.60 -8.25 -12.09
CA ASP A 30 13.17 -7.97 -13.40
C ASP A 30 12.72 -6.61 -13.94
N MET A 31 11.42 -6.32 -13.86
CA MET A 31 10.86 -5.03 -14.27
C MET A 31 11.47 -3.87 -13.49
N LEU A 32 11.71 -4.03 -12.18
CA LEU A 32 12.32 -3.01 -11.36
C LEU A 32 13.79 -2.80 -11.72
N LEU A 33 14.56 -3.87 -11.90
CA LEU A 33 15.97 -3.77 -12.26
C LEU A 33 16.15 -3.12 -13.63
N GLU A 34 15.34 -3.48 -14.63
CA GLU A 34 15.33 -2.80 -15.95
C GLU A 34 15.01 -1.32 -15.83
N ALA A 35 13.99 -0.96 -15.04
CA ALA A 35 13.64 0.45 -14.82
C ALA A 35 14.76 1.24 -14.13
N LEU A 36 15.45 0.63 -13.16
CA LEU A 36 16.58 1.28 -12.44
C LEU A 36 17.85 1.36 -13.29
N GLU A 37 17.99 0.49 -14.28
CA GLU A 37 19.07 0.59 -15.30
C GLU A 37 18.80 1.73 -16.28
N GLU A 38 17.54 1.87 -16.75
CA GLU A 38 17.12 2.94 -17.65
C GLU A 38 17.11 4.32 -16.95
N TYR A 39 16.72 4.35 -15.66
CA TYR A 39 16.62 5.57 -14.85
C TYR A 39 17.47 5.46 -13.58
N PRO A 40 18.82 5.56 -13.70
CA PRO A 40 19.75 5.33 -12.59
C PRO A 40 19.61 6.34 -11.44
N ASP A 41 19.07 7.52 -11.71
CA ASP A 41 18.87 8.60 -10.73
C ASP A 41 17.52 8.54 -10.02
N THR A 42 16.81 7.39 -10.11
CA THR A 42 15.53 7.19 -9.43
C THR A 42 15.67 7.42 -7.93
N ALA A 43 14.95 8.39 -7.40
CA ALA A 43 14.95 8.77 -5.99
C ALA A 43 13.84 8.11 -5.18
N GLY A 44 12.77 7.66 -5.82
CA GLY A 44 11.63 7.06 -5.12
C GLY A 44 10.79 6.13 -5.98
N ILE A 45 10.13 5.19 -5.31
CA ILE A 45 9.22 4.20 -5.91
C ILE A 45 7.90 4.21 -5.12
N PHE A 46 6.78 4.32 -5.84
CA PHE A 46 5.45 4.15 -5.28
C PHE A 46 4.85 2.82 -5.74
N CYS A 47 4.53 1.96 -4.80
CA CYS A 47 3.91 0.66 -5.01
C CYS A 47 2.39 0.74 -4.83
N THR A 48 1.62 -0.09 -5.51
CA THR A 48 0.16 0.00 -5.56
C THR A 48 -0.59 -1.15 -4.90
N ASN A 49 0.15 -2.13 -4.36
CA ASN A 49 -0.39 -3.24 -3.55
C ASN A 49 0.72 -3.87 -2.70
N GLU A 50 0.34 -4.73 -1.75
CA GLU A 50 1.23 -5.40 -0.81
C GLU A 50 2.30 -6.24 -1.50
N ASN A 51 1.94 -7.12 -2.43
CA ASN A 51 2.88 -8.02 -3.12
C ASN A 51 3.98 -7.25 -3.87
N VAL A 52 3.60 -6.18 -4.58
CA VAL A 52 4.55 -5.30 -5.27
C VAL A 52 5.46 -4.62 -4.26
N THR A 53 4.91 -4.12 -3.15
CA THR A 53 5.70 -3.44 -2.11
C THR A 53 6.75 -4.38 -1.52
N GLU A 54 6.36 -5.60 -1.15
CA GLU A 54 7.28 -6.60 -0.59
C GLU A 54 8.39 -6.97 -1.57
N SER A 55 8.05 -7.22 -2.84
CA SER A 55 9.04 -7.53 -3.88
C SER A 55 10.01 -6.38 -4.12
N VAL A 56 9.52 -5.14 -4.13
CA VAL A 56 10.36 -3.94 -4.27
C VAL A 56 11.28 -3.76 -3.06
N LEU A 57 10.78 -3.94 -1.84
CA LEU A 57 11.57 -3.89 -0.60
C LEU A 57 12.70 -4.92 -0.60
N GLU A 58 12.42 -6.14 -1.04
CA GLU A 58 13.41 -7.20 -1.13
C GLU A 58 14.47 -6.88 -2.19
N THR A 59 14.04 -6.45 -3.38
CA THR A 59 14.95 -6.15 -4.50
C THR A 59 15.84 -4.96 -4.16
N VAL A 60 15.28 -3.84 -3.72
CA VAL A 60 16.05 -2.64 -3.34
C VAL A 60 16.98 -2.92 -2.17
N GLY A 61 16.55 -3.76 -1.22
CA GLY A 61 17.37 -4.16 -0.07
C GLY A 61 18.66 -4.93 -0.45
N ARG A 62 18.75 -5.46 -1.67
CA ARG A 62 19.95 -6.12 -2.21
C ARG A 62 20.87 -5.18 -2.99
N LEU A 63 20.44 -3.94 -3.24
CA LEU A 63 21.22 -2.93 -3.96
C LEU A 63 22.07 -2.12 -2.97
N GLU A 64 23.41 -2.31 -2.99
CA GLU A 64 24.30 -1.79 -1.96
C GLU A 64 24.50 -0.25 -1.99
N ASP A 65 24.32 0.41 -3.12
CA ASP A 65 24.71 1.81 -3.31
C ASP A 65 23.55 2.78 -3.66
N LYS A 66 22.28 2.37 -3.43
CA LYS A 66 21.11 3.19 -3.80
C LYS A 66 20.23 3.52 -2.61
N GLU A 67 20.10 4.80 -2.31
CA GLU A 67 19.11 5.31 -1.36
C GLU A 67 17.81 5.67 -2.10
N ILE A 68 16.91 4.69 -2.24
CA ILE A 68 15.61 4.87 -2.91
C ILE A 68 14.53 4.91 -1.83
N LYS A 69 13.68 5.95 -1.86
CA LYS A 69 12.52 6.04 -0.95
C LYS A 69 11.38 5.19 -1.48
N ILE A 70 10.94 4.22 -0.70
CA ILE A 70 9.85 3.33 -1.06
C ILE A 70 8.59 3.76 -0.29
N VAL A 71 7.50 3.97 -1.02
CA VAL A 71 6.16 4.19 -0.49
C VAL A 71 5.28 3.05 -0.93
N GLY A 72 4.69 2.38 0.05
CA GLY A 72 3.88 1.19 -0.16
C GLY A 72 2.38 1.43 -0.22
N PHE A 73 1.67 0.34 -0.34
CA PHE A 73 0.22 0.27 -0.28
C PHE A 73 -0.18 -0.99 0.50
N ASP A 74 -1.20 -0.91 1.36
CA ASP A 74 -1.55 -1.89 2.38
C ASP A 74 -0.52 -1.95 3.53
N ALA A 75 -0.59 -2.93 4.43
CA ALA A 75 0.31 -3.03 5.57
C ALA A 75 0.43 -4.49 6.04
N GLY A 76 1.12 -5.30 5.24
CA GLY A 76 1.54 -6.63 5.64
C GLY A 76 2.64 -6.59 6.72
N GLU A 77 2.89 -7.72 7.35
CA GLU A 77 3.88 -7.83 8.42
C GLU A 77 5.29 -7.40 7.97
N VAL A 78 5.66 -7.73 6.74
CA VAL A 78 6.94 -7.35 6.12
C VAL A 78 7.05 -5.83 5.99
N GLN A 79 5.99 -5.15 5.56
CA GLN A 79 5.94 -3.70 5.42
C GLN A 79 6.00 -3.00 6.77
N ILE A 80 5.24 -3.49 7.76
CA ILE A 80 5.27 -2.97 9.14
C ILE A 80 6.71 -2.99 9.69
N GLN A 81 7.41 -4.11 9.51
CA GLN A 81 8.80 -4.22 9.93
C GLN A 81 9.73 -3.32 9.11
N ALA A 82 9.50 -3.22 7.79
CA ALA A 82 10.28 -2.35 6.91
C ALA A 82 10.15 -0.86 7.26
N ILE A 83 8.95 -0.41 7.65
CA ILE A 83 8.71 0.97 8.13
C ILE A 83 9.48 1.21 9.44
N ARG A 84 9.44 0.27 10.39
CA ARG A 84 10.18 0.37 11.67
C ARG A 84 11.68 0.46 11.44
N ASP A 85 12.20 -0.34 10.53
CA ASP A 85 13.63 -0.37 10.18
C ASP A 85 14.06 0.82 9.30
N GLY A 86 13.10 1.56 8.70
CA GLY A 86 13.33 2.69 7.80
C GLY A 86 13.66 2.29 6.38
N ARG A 87 13.40 1.04 6.00
CA ARG A 87 13.52 0.55 4.61
C ARG A 87 12.33 0.98 3.75
N GLU A 88 11.16 1.13 4.34
CA GLU A 88 9.97 1.72 3.76
C GLU A 88 9.70 3.07 4.41
N TYR A 89 9.46 4.10 3.59
CA TYR A 89 9.22 5.46 4.09
C TYR A 89 7.86 5.57 4.77
N GLY A 90 6.87 4.89 4.23
CA GLY A 90 5.52 4.78 4.73
C GLY A 90 4.60 4.14 3.72
N THR A 91 3.37 3.88 4.13
CA THR A 91 2.38 3.19 3.32
C THR A 91 1.00 3.81 3.42
N VAL A 92 0.19 3.62 2.38
CA VAL A 92 -1.25 3.96 2.37
C VAL A 92 -2.04 2.71 2.73
N CYS A 93 -2.61 2.67 3.92
CA CYS A 93 -3.47 1.58 4.37
C CYS A 93 -4.93 1.83 4.00
N GLN A 94 -5.56 0.86 3.40
CA GLN A 94 -7.01 0.84 3.23
C GLN A 94 -7.71 0.60 4.58
N ASN A 95 -9.02 0.80 4.63
CA ASN A 95 -9.84 0.45 5.79
C ASN A 95 -10.69 -0.81 5.49
N PRO A 96 -10.13 -2.03 5.55
CA PRO A 96 -10.84 -3.25 5.18
C PRO A 96 -12.05 -3.55 6.08
N TYR A 97 -11.99 -3.15 7.37
CA TYR A 97 -13.15 -3.25 8.25
C TYR A 97 -14.29 -2.34 7.77
N GLY A 98 -14.01 -1.07 7.51
CA GLY A 98 -14.98 -0.11 6.98
C GLY A 98 -15.54 -0.54 5.64
N MET A 99 -14.71 -1.10 4.76
CA MET A 99 -15.12 -1.65 3.46
C MET A 99 -16.11 -2.81 3.64
N GLY A 100 -15.77 -3.78 4.49
CA GLY A 100 -16.64 -4.92 4.78
C GLY A 100 -17.96 -4.53 5.44
N TYR A 101 -17.90 -3.62 6.42
CA TYR A 101 -19.10 -3.10 7.08
C TYR A 101 -20.01 -2.35 6.10
N ALA A 102 -19.46 -1.42 5.32
CA ALA A 102 -20.21 -0.67 4.32
C ALA A 102 -20.85 -1.58 3.26
N ALA A 103 -20.11 -2.59 2.78
CA ALA A 103 -20.61 -3.55 1.83
C ALA A 103 -21.80 -4.37 2.40
N ALA A 104 -21.70 -4.84 3.65
CA ALA A 104 -22.77 -5.57 4.30
C ALA A 104 -24.03 -4.71 4.49
N VAL A 105 -23.86 -3.46 4.95
CA VAL A 105 -24.99 -2.51 5.10
C VAL A 105 -25.62 -2.18 3.75
N ALA A 106 -24.83 -1.95 2.71
CA ALA A 106 -25.31 -1.69 1.37
C ALA A 106 -26.14 -2.89 0.83
N ALA A 107 -25.64 -4.11 1.01
CA ALA A 107 -26.32 -5.33 0.59
C ALA A 107 -27.68 -5.51 1.30
N LEU A 108 -27.73 -5.28 2.62
CA LEU A 108 -28.97 -5.36 3.41
C LEU A 108 -30.02 -4.31 2.96
N ARG A 109 -29.58 -3.08 2.70
CA ARG A 109 -30.45 -2.02 2.19
C ARG A 109 -31.01 -2.38 0.81
N ALA A 110 -30.14 -2.82 -0.11
CA ALA A 110 -30.56 -3.23 -1.45
C ALA A 110 -31.56 -4.40 -1.40
N ALA A 111 -31.30 -5.41 -0.57
CA ALA A 111 -32.21 -6.55 -0.38
C ALA A 111 -33.59 -6.14 0.19
N SER A 112 -33.63 -5.02 0.94
CA SER A 112 -34.87 -4.45 1.50
C SER A 112 -35.57 -3.46 0.55
N GLY A 113 -35.07 -3.30 -0.70
CA GLY A 113 -35.62 -2.38 -1.68
C GLY A 113 -35.31 -0.90 -1.39
N GLN A 114 -34.36 -0.61 -0.51
CA GLN A 114 -33.90 0.74 -0.21
C GLN A 114 -32.84 1.22 -1.22
N THR A 115 -32.75 2.52 -1.39
CA THR A 115 -31.71 3.13 -2.21
C THR A 115 -30.35 2.98 -1.52
N VAL A 116 -29.35 2.62 -2.30
CA VAL A 116 -27.94 2.56 -1.88
C VAL A 116 -27.15 3.61 -2.66
N ASP A 117 -26.22 4.28 -2.00
CA ASP A 117 -25.33 5.22 -2.64
C ASP A 117 -24.43 4.51 -3.67
N ASN A 118 -24.20 5.15 -4.81
CA ASN A 118 -23.33 4.61 -5.86
C ASN A 118 -21.83 4.66 -5.48
N TRP A 119 -21.50 5.45 -4.47
CA TRP A 119 -20.15 5.63 -3.97
C TRP A 119 -20.17 5.69 -2.44
N ILE A 120 -19.35 4.87 -1.82
CA ILE A 120 -19.14 4.85 -0.37
C ILE A 120 -17.63 4.88 -0.14
N ASP A 121 -17.14 5.93 0.51
CA ASP A 121 -15.73 6.04 0.88
C ASP A 121 -15.52 5.40 2.27
N PRO A 122 -14.77 4.28 2.37
CA PRO A 122 -14.47 3.63 3.63
C PRO A 122 -13.32 4.31 4.39
N GLY A 123 -12.68 5.32 3.79
CA GLY A 123 -11.47 5.97 4.29
C GLY A 123 -10.18 5.20 4.02
N TYR A 124 -9.07 5.87 4.30
CA TYR A 124 -7.72 5.33 4.25
C TYR A 124 -6.88 5.99 5.35
N GLN A 125 -5.70 5.40 5.64
CA GLN A 125 -4.77 5.93 6.62
C GLN A 125 -3.35 5.96 6.04
N TRP A 126 -2.63 7.06 6.30
CA TRP A 126 -1.18 7.10 6.09
C TRP A 126 -0.47 6.55 7.31
N VAL A 127 0.43 5.59 7.11
CA VAL A 127 1.22 4.98 8.18
C VAL A 127 2.70 5.15 7.87
N ASP A 128 3.43 5.70 8.83
CA ASP A 128 4.88 5.84 8.77
C ASP A 128 5.50 5.55 10.15
N ARG A 129 6.80 5.75 10.29
CA ARG A 129 7.53 5.50 11.55
C ARG A 129 7.00 6.31 12.74
N ASN A 130 6.33 7.45 12.51
CA ASN A 130 5.88 8.32 13.59
C ASN A 130 4.56 7.85 14.21
N ASN A 131 3.73 7.14 13.46
CA ASN A 131 2.40 6.72 13.91
C ASN A 131 2.17 5.20 13.93
N ILE A 132 3.07 4.40 13.39
CA ILE A 132 2.90 2.93 13.24
C ILE A 132 2.50 2.21 14.52
N ASP A 133 3.06 2.57 15.67
CA ASP A 133 2.74 1.93 16.95
C ASP A 133 1.36 2.28 17.49
N VAL A 134 0.84 3.47 17.13
CA VAL A 134 -0.52 3.91 17.48
C VAL A 134 -1.53 3.20 16.59
N GLU A 135 -1.31 3.21 15.28
CA GLU A 135 -2.19 2.61 14.28
C GLU A 135 -2.31 1.09 14.47
N GLU A 136 -1.23 0.41 14.87
CA GLU A 136 -1.27 -1.02 15.20
C GLU A 136 -2.14 -1.30 16.44
N LYS A 137 -2.05 -0.47 17.49
CA LYS A 137 -2.84 -0.62 18.72
C LYS A 137 -4.32 -0.33 18.49
N ASP A 138 -4.63 0.68 17.70
CA ASP A 138 -6.00 1.09 17.40
C ASP A 138 -6.67 0.18 16.35
N GLY A 139 -5.90 -0.75 15.76
CA GLY A 139 -6.40 -1.74 14.82
C GLY A 139 -6.61 -1.20 13.42
N THR A 140 -6.06 -0.04 13.10
CA THR A 140 -6.04 0.55 11.75
C THR A 140 -5.12 -0.27 10.83
N ILE A 141 -3.99 -0.73 11.37
CA ILE A 141 -3.16 -1.74 10.72
C ILE A 141 -3.71 -3.11 11.10
N PHE A 142 -4.36 -3.77 10.16
CA PHE A 142 -4.91 -5.11 10.39
C PHE A 142 -3.83 -6.17 10.28
N ASN A 143 -3.29 -6.57 11.40
CA ASN A 143 -2.62 -7.86 11.51
C ASN A 143 -3.71 -8.95 11.56
N LEU A 144 -4.12 -9.45 10.40
CA LEU A 144 -5.21 -10.43 10.24
C LEU A 144 -4.93 -11.77 10.95
N GLY A 145 -3.67 -12.05 11.33
CA GLY A 145 -3.27 -13.32 11.94
C GLY A 145 -3.67 -13.47 13.40
N GLU A 146 -3.63 -12.41 14.22
CA GLU A 146 -3.75 -12.56 15.68
C GLU A 146 -5.13 -12.25 16.25
N LYS A 147 -5.91 -11.32 15.69
CA LYS A 147 -7.18 -10.89 16.29
C LYS A 147 -8.39 -11.75 15.95
N PHE A 148 -8.37 -12.50 14.86
CA PHE A 148 -9.48 -13.37 14.47
C PHE A 148 -9.28 -14.85 14.81
N GLY A 149 -8.04 -15.30 15.11
CA GLY A 149 -7.73 -16.68 15.49
C GLY A 149 -8.18 -17.10 16.89
N ASN A 150 -8.44 -16.16 17.82
CA ASN A 150 -8.70 -16.46 19.24
C ASN A 150 -10.15 -16.25 19.70
N LYS A 151 -11.13 -16.06 18.83
CA LYS A 151 -12.57 -15.99 19.21
C LYS A 151 -13.44 -17.13 18.70
N ALA A 152 -12.87 -18.21 18.22
CA ALA A 152 -13.61 -19.44 17.90
C ALA A 152 -13.47 -20.48 19.04
N GLY A 153 -13.74 -20.05 20.27
CA GLY A 153 -13.67 -20.92 21.42
C GLY A 153 -14.47 -20.34 22.59
N HIS A 154 -15.81 -20.39 22.50
CA HIS A 154 -16.76 -20.65 23.59
C HIS A 154 -18.16 -20.67 23.04
#